data_4494df24f50e787cb8104763a27f00be
#
_entry.id   4494df24f50e787cb8104763a27f00be
#
_cell.length_a   1.000
_cell.length_b   1.000
_cell.length_c   1.000
_cell.angle_alpha   90.00
_cell.angle_beta   90.00
_cell.angle_gamma   90.00
#
_symmetry.space_group_name_H-M   'P 1'
#
loop_
_entity.id
_entity.type
_entity.pdbx_description
1 polymer ?
#
loop_
_entity_poly.entity_id
_entity_poly.type
_entity_poly.pdbx_seq_one_letter_code
_entity_poly.pdbx_strand_id
1 'polypeptide(L)'
;VERAAFKQFAMLERSHWWFIGRRQLYLPLLAHILQRDRGAPPTDLSVMDVGCGVGGFLQPLARFGRVIGLELDEPSIEWCRNRELPATAVAHSEGLPVRLASQDLICLWDVIEHTPDDRPVLEEVCRSLKPGGHLAISVPAYPFLYANNDRVAHHYRRYTRRALVRHVKAAGLEVRKATYVNVWLSLLIIPAVLLIKLKERLNPIEDNQTSNISRRVPRVLNTLLAWIFSSERHVLRHVSAPFGHSLLLVARRPLA
;
A
#
# COMPACT_ATOMS: atom_id res chain seq x y z
N VAL A 1 -3.20 -0.86 14.30
CA VAL A 1 -2.04 -1.79 14.40
C VAL A 1 -1.47 -1.70 15.81
N GLU A 2 -1.16 -2.82 16.45
CA GLU A 2 -0.57 -2.81 17.81
C GLU A 2 0.82 -2.13 17.80
N ARG A 3 1.15 -1.37 18.86
CA ARG A 3 2.45 -0.66 19.01
C ARG A 3 3.67 -1.59 18.83
N ALA A 4 3.55 -2.86 19.24
CA ALA A 4 4.61 -3.85 19.03
C ALA A 4 4.87 -4.14 17.55
N ALA A 5 3.82 -4.14 16.70
CA ALA A 5 3.94 -4.35 15.27
C ALA A 5 4.61 -3.17 14.57
N PHE A 6 4.38 -1.91 14.99
CA PHE A 6 5.09 -0.75 14.43
C PHE A 6 6.60 -0.82 14.65
N LYS A 7 7.06 -1.15 15.88
CA LYS A 7 8.49 -1.35 16.15
C LYS A 7 9.09 -2.44 15.26
N GLN A 8 8.34 -3.50 15.04
CA GLN A 8 8.77 -4.61 14.20
C GLN A 8 8.81 -4.20 12.72
N PHE A 9 7.80 -3.49 12.22
CA PHE A 9 7.81 -2.92 10.86
C PHE A 9 8.98 -1.97 10.66
N ALA A 10 9.27 -1.09 11.63
CA ALA A 10 10.39 -0.17 11.58
C ALA A 10 11.74 -0.87 11.40
N MET A 11 11.94 -2.03 12.02
CA MET A 11 13.15 -2.82 11.87
C MET A 11 13.22 -3.60 10.55
N LEU A 12 12.07 -4.03 10.03
CA LEU A 12 11.98 -4.92 8.88
C LEU A 12 11.78 -4.18 7.55
N GLU A 13 11.19 -2.99 7.54
CA GLU A 13 10.81 -2.29 6.32
C GLU A 13 11.97 -2.01 5.36
N ARG A 14 13.19 -1.85 5.88
CA ARG A 14 14.38 -1.62 5.06
C ARG A 14 14.98 -2.90 4.49
N SER A 15 14.83 -4.02 5.18
CA SER A 15 15.57 -5.25 4.92
C SER A 15 14.71 -6.42 4.48
N HIS A 16 13.44 -6.49 4.85
CA HIS A 16 12.58 -7.63 4.55
C HIS A 16 12.09 -7.60 3.09
N TRP A 17 12.12 -8.76 2.44
CA TRP A 17 11.81 -8.95 1.02
C TRP A 17 10.45 -8.35 0.59
N TRP A 18 9.45 -8.44 1.46
CA TRP A 18 8.10 -7.90 1.21
C TRP A 18 8.12 -6.40 0.96
N PHE A 19 8.76 -5.63 1.83
CA PHE A 19 8.84 -4.18 1.71
C PHE A 19 9.76 -3.74 0.57
N ILE A 20 10.89 -4.46 0.37
CA ILE A 20 11.81 -4.20 -0.74
C ILE A 20 11.11 -4.46 -2.07
N GLY A 21 10.47 -5.62 -2.23
CA GLY A 21 9.76 -6.02 -3.43
C GLY A 21 8.65 -5.04 -3.80
N ARG A 22 7.85 -4.60 -2.83
CA ARG A 22 6.81 -3.58 -3.02
C ARG A 22 7.37 -2.27 -3.57
N ARG A 23 8.38 -1.70 -2.94
CA ARG A 23 9.00 -0.46 -3.40
C ARG A 23 9.57 -0.60 -4.81
N GLN A 24 10.27 -1.69 -5.09
CA GLN A 24 10.89 -1.95 -6.39
C GLN A 24 9.89 -2.28 -7.50
N LEU A 25 8.67 -2.70 -7.16
CA LEU A 25 7.58 -2.91 -8.10
C LEU A 25 6.73 -1.65 -8.27
N TYR A 26 6.22 -1.09 -7.15
CA TYR A 26 5.18 -0.06 -7.18
C TYR A 26 5.69 1.25 -7.76
N LEU A 27 6.88 1.71 -7.34
CA LEU A 27 7.38 3.02 -7.75
C LEU A 27 7.73 3.09 -9.24
N PRO A 28 8.42 2.10 -9.87
CA PRO A 28 8.64 2.14 -11.31
C PRO A 28 7.33 2.02 -12.12
N LEU A 29 6.37 1.22 -11.65
CA LEU A 29 5.07 1.09 -12.31
C LEU A 29 4.28 2.39 -12.20
N LEU A 30 4.26 3.02 -11.04
CA LEU A 30 3.66 4.33 -10.81
C LEU A 30 4.31 5.39 -11.69
N ALA A 31 5.65 5.46 -11.72
CA ALA A 31 6.39 6.39 -12.58
C ALA A 31 6.00 6.25 -14.05
N HIS A 32 5.90 5.01 -14.55
CA HIS A 32 5.48 4.74 -15.92
C HIS A 32 4.05 5.25 -16.21
N ILE A 33 3.11 5.02 -15.31
CA ILE A 33 1.71 5.47 -15.47
C ILE A 33 1.63 7.00 -15.43
N LEU A 34 2.28 7.63 -14.45
CA LEU A 34 2.32 9.08 -14.31
C LEU A 34 2.93 9.75 -15.55
N GLN A 35 4.06 9.24 -16.03
CA GLN A 35 4.73 9.76 -17.23
C GLN A 35 3.82 9.66 -18.47
N ARG A 36 3.16 8.52 -18.66
CA ARG A 36 2.22 8.33 -19.77
C ARG A 36 1.04 9.29 -19.71
N ASP A 37 0.46 9.48 -18.52
CA ASP A 37 -0.75 10.31 -18.34
C ASP A 37 -0.46 11.80 -18.34
N ARG A 38 0.75 12.22 -17.99
CA ARG A 38 1.21 13.62 -17.95
C ARG A 38 1.94 14.06 -19.23
N GLY A 39 2.43 13.09 -20.00
CA GLY A 39 3.28 13.37 -21.18
C GLY A 39 4.70 13.86 -20.83
N ALA A 40 5.09 13.85 -19.54
CA ALA A 40 6.38 14.30 -19.03
C ALA A 40 6.82 13.47 -17.82
N PRO A 41 8.13 13.43 -17.49
CA PRO A 41 8.62 12.79 -16.27
C PRO A 41 7.90 13.35 -15.03
N PRO A 42 7.52 12.48 -14.07
CA PRO A 42 6.81 12.92 -12.87
C PRO A 42 7.80 13.49 -11.83
N THR A 43 8.24 14.72 -12.05
CA THR A 43 9.11 15.48 -11.14
C THR A 43 8.35 16.70 -10.59
N ASP A 44 8.84 17.28 -9.50
CA ASP A 44 8.29 18.47 -8.84
C ASP A 44 6.83 18.38 -8.42
N LEU A 45 6.38 17.14 -8.10
CA LEU A 45 5.04 16.88 -7.62
C LEU A 45 4.89 17.24 -6.14
N SER A 46 3.69 17.69 -5.75
CA SER A 46 3.24 17.66 -4.37
C SER A 46 2.72 16.26 -4.07
N VAL A 47 3.47 15.49 -3.28
CA VAL A 47 3.21 14.08 -2.99
C VAL A 47 2.80 13.91 -1.53
N MET A 48 1.76 13.14 -1.29
CA MET A 48 1.31 12.79 0.05
C MET A 48 1.24 11.27 0.21
N ASP A 49 1.82 10.77 1.30
CA ASP A 49 1.72 9.37 1.74
C ASP A 49 0.82 9.32 2.97
N VAL A 50 -0.42 8.89 2.81
CA VAL A 50 -1.43 8.82 3.87
C VAL A 50 -1.38 7.43 4.50
N GLY A 51 -1.27 7.36 5.83
CA GLY A 51 -0.95 6.13 6.54
C GLY A 51 0.51 5.72 6.31
N CYS A 52 1.44 6.69 6.37
CA CYS A 52 2.85 6.45 6.05
C CYS A 52 3.55 5.51 7.03
N GLY A 53 2.93 5.17 8.17
CA GLY A 53 3.50 4.33 9.21
C GLY A 53 4.86 4.85 9.66
N VAL A 54 5.85 3.98 9.66
CA VAL A 54 7.23 4.31 10.03
C VAL A 54 8.07 4.89 8.87
N GLY A 55 7.42 5.27 7.77
CA GLY A 55 8.01 6.06 6.68
C GLY A 55 8.70 5.28 5.57
N GLY A 56 8.39 4.00 5.41
CA GLY A 56 9.08 3.12 4.45
C GLY A 56 9.01 3.55 2.99
N PHE A 57 8.01 4.32 2.61
CA PHE A 57 7.86 4.87 1.26
C PHE A 57 8.26 6.34 1.13
N LEU A 58 8.38 7.10 2.22
CA LEU A 58 8.62 8.56 2.17
C LEU A 58 9.86 8.92 1.36
N GLN A 59 11.04 8.39 1.74
CA GLN A 59 12.28 8.66 1.02
C GLN A 59 12.24 8.18 -0.45
N PRO A 60 11.75 6.97 -0.78
CA PRO A 60 11.58 6.53 -2.16
C PRO A 60 10.62 7.38 -2.99
N LEU A 61 9.57 7.96 -2.39
CA LEU A 61 8.62 8.85 -3.06
C LEU A 61 9.20 10.23 -3.37
N ALA A 62 10.25 10.66 -2.64
CA ALA A 62 10.93 11.95 -2.87
C ALA A 62 11.50 12.10 -4.29
N ARG A 63 11.67 11.00 -5.03
CA ARG A 63 12.01 11.02 -6.46
C ARG A 63 10.97 11.71 -7.35
N PHE A 64 9.72 11.80 -6.88
CA PHE A 64 8.62 12.43 -7.61
C PHE A 64 8.45 13.91 -7.27
N GLY A 65 9.01 14.38 -6.15
CA GLY A 65 8.89 15.76 -5.71
C GLY A 65 8.87 15.93 -4.20
N ARG A 66 8.14 16.92 -3.72
CA ARG A 66 8.03 17.20 -2.27
C ARG A 66 7.04 16.24 -1.63
N VAL A 67 7.50 15.50 -0.64
CA VAL A 67 6.72 14.48 0.07
C VAL A 67 6.34 14.95 1.45
N ILE A 68 5.08 14.73 1.82
CA ILE A 68 4.59 14.78 3.20
C ILE A 68 3.99 13.43 3.58
N GLY A 69 4.32 12.91 4.76
CA GLY A 69 3.73 11.72 5.35
C GLY A 69 2.67 12.09 6.38
N LEU A 70 1.53 11.44 6.32
CA LEU A 70 0.47 11.55 7.31
C LEU A 70 0.25 10.20 7.98
N GLU A 71 0.18 10.19 9.31
CA GLU A 71 -0.05 8.97 10.09
C GLU A 71 -0.86 9.33 11.35
N LEU A 72 -1.70 8.41 11.79
CA LEU A 72 -2.50 8.60 13.01
C LEU A 72 -1.69 8.28 14.28
N ASP A 73 -0.75 7.33 14.19
CA ASP A 73 0.09 6.90 15.31
C ASP A 73 1.24 7.87 15.55
N GLU A 74 1.16 8.69 16.60
CA GLU A 74 2.17 9.68 16.95
C GLU A 74 3.58 9.10 17.16
N PRO A 75 3.78 7.94 17.82
CA PRO A 75 5.08 7.29 17.91
C PRO A 75 5.72 6.95 16.56
N SER A 76 4.92 6.61 15.55
CA SER A 76 5.41 6.38 14.19
C SER A 76 5.91 7.66 13.54
N ILE A 77 5.24 8.79 13.77
CA ILE A 77 5.69 10.12 13.32
C ILE A 77 7.00 10.51 14.01
N GLU A 78 7.11 10.30 15.32
CA GLU A 78 8.36 10.55 16.06
C GLU A 78 9.51 9.69 15.49
N TRP A 79 9.24 8.43 15.17
CA TRP A 79 10.21 7.56 14.51
C TRP A 79 10.65 8.10 13.15
N CYS A 80 9.73 8.63 12.34
CA CYS A 80 10.07 9.26 11.06
C CYS A 80 10.96 10.49 11.24
N ARG A 81 10.66 11.36 12.21
CA ARG A 81 11.44 12.55 12.53
C ARG A 81 12.87 12.22 12.98
N ASN A 82 13.01 11.22 13.86
CA ASN A 82 14.32 10.75 14.35
C ASN A 82 15.21 10.15 13.25
N ARG A 83 14.63 9.82 12.10
CA ARG A 83 15.32 9.29 10.92
C ARG A 83 15.52 10.32 9.82
N GLU A 84 15.24 11.59 10.08
CA GLU A 84 15.34 12.70 9.12
C GLU A 84 14.59 12.41 7.80
N LEU A 85 13.43 11.71 7.90
CA LEU A 85 12.58 11.46 6.76
C LEU A 85 11.86 12.74 6.32
N PRO A 86 11.32 12.79 5.09
CA PRO A 86 10.47 13.89 4.64
C PRO A 86 9.41 14.29 5.67
N ALA A 87 8.93 15.53 5.60
CA ALA A 87 7.98 16.11 6.55
C ALA A 87 6.82 15.17 6.87
N THR A 88 6.51 15.03 8.16
CA THR A 88 5.43 14.17 8.65
C THR A 88 4.54 14.91 9.63
N ALA A 89 3.24 14.55 9.64
CA ALA A 89 2.26 15.10 10.57
C ALA A 89 1.29 14.03 11.03
N VAL A 90 0.74 14.19 12.25
CA VAL A 90 -0.35 13.36 12.75
C VAL A 90 -1.66 13.82 12.10
N ALA A 91 -2.35 12.89 11.42
CA ALA A 91 -3.63 13.17 10.79
C ALA A 91 -4.48 11.92 10.58
N HIS A 92 -5.79 12.11 10.54
CA HIS A 92 -6.76 11.11 10.11
C HIS A 92 -6.85 11.05 8.58
N SER A 93 -7.03 9.86 8.03
CA SER A 93 -7.21 9.66 6.59
C SER A 93 -8.54 10.19 6.04
N GLU A 94 -9.53 10.39 6.92
CA GLU A 94 -10.86 10.93 6.59
C GLU A 94 -10.93 12.47 6.62
N GLY A 95 -9.85 13.14 7.07
CA GLY A 95 -9.76 14.59 7.16
C GLY A 95 -8.32 15.03 6.96
N LEU A 96 -7.89 15.16 5.71
CA LEU A 96 -6.52 15.51 5.39
C LEU A 96 -6.27 16.99 5.66
N PRO A 97 -5.20 17.37 6.41
CA PRO A 97 -4.93 18.76 6.80
C PRO A 97 -4.25 19.52 5.64
N VAL A 98 -4.86 19.48 4.46
CA VAL A 98 -4.35 20.13 3.26
C VAL A 98 -5.43 20.92 2.54
N ARG A 99 -5.01 21.88 1.73
CA ARG A 99 -5.94 22.62 0.88
C ARG A 99 -6.56 21.70 -0.17
N LEU A 100 -7.81 21.94 -0.51
CA LEU A 100 -8.47 21.27 -1.62
C LEU A 100 -7.66 21.47 -2.90
N ALA A 101 -7.65 20.45 -3.76
CA ALA A 101 -6.99 20.46 -5.06
C ALA A 101 -5.52 20.93 -5.00
N SER A 102 -4.76 20.46 -4.01
CA SER A 102 -3.38 20.87 -3.78
C SER A 102 -2.34 19.79 -4.07
N GLN A 103 -2.75 18.52 -4.14
CA GLN A 103 -1.84 17.39 -4.30
C GLN A 103 -1.82 16.87 -5.73
N ASP A 104 -0.62 16.59 -6.24
CA ASP A 104 -0.41 15.95 -7.56
C ASP A 104 -0.49 14.44 -7.48
N LEU A 105 -0.05 13.87 -6.34
CA LEU A 105 -0.04 12.43 -6.07
C LEU A 105 -0.38 12.18 -4.59
N ILE A 106 -1.35 11.30 -4.36
CA ILE A 106 -1.65 10.76 -3.03
C ILE A 106 -1.45 9.25 -3.08
N CYS A 107 -0.75 8.70 -2.08
CA CYS A 107 -0.51 7.28 -1.92
C CYS A 107 -1.22 6.75 -0.68
N LEU A 108 -1.83 5.56 -0.80
CA LEU A 108 -2.48 4.79 0.27
C LEU A 108 -1.92 3.35 0.22
N TRP A 109 -0.91 3.07 1.04
CA TRP A 109 -0.27 1.75 1.04
C TRP A 109 -0.78 0.90 2.20
N ASP A 110 -1.79 0.05 1.94
CA ASP A 110 -2.47 -0.77 2.92
C ASP A 110 -3.09 0.10 4.04
N VAL A 111 -4.05 0.95 3.69
CA VAL A 111 -4.69 1.94 4.58
C VAL A 111 -6.18 1.69 4.69
N ILE A 112 -6.90 1.60 3.58
CA ILE A 112 -8.37 1.60 3.60
C ILE A 112 -8.98 0.31 4.15
N GLU A 113 -8.23 -0.78 4.20
CA GLU A 113 -8.63 -2.00 4.90
C GLU A 113 -8.70 -1.85 6.42
N HIS A 114 -8.05 -0.81 6.96
CA HIS A 114 -8.06 -0.46 8.38
C HIS A 114 -9.20 0.49 8.77
N THR A 115 -9.99 0.97 7.81
CA THR A 115 -11.13 1.85 8.07
C THR A 115 -12.45 1.07 8.05
N PRO A 116 -13.41 1.38 8.94
CA PRO A 116 -14.73 0.75 8.92
C PRO A 116 -15.50 1.00 7.62
N ASP A 117 -15.39 2.22 7.06
CA ASP A 117 -15.88 2.63 5.74
C ASP A 117 -14.74 3.28 4.97
N ASP A 118 -14.46 2.82 3.75
CA ASP A 118 -13.40 3.36 2.91
C ASP A 118 -13.85 4.56 2.05
N ARG A 119 -15.16 4.82 1.99
CA ARG A 119 -15.73 5.90 1.17
C ARG A 119 -15.28 7.29 1.64
N PRO A 120 -15.36 7.66 2.93
CA PRO A 120 -14.90 8.98 3.38
C PRO A 120 -13.43 9.25 3.03
N VAL A 121 -12.56 8.24 3.17
CA VAL A 121 -11.15 8.35 2.81
C VAL A 121 -10.97 8.61 1.33
N LEU A 122 -11.65 7.87 0.47
CA LEU A 122 -11.53 8.01 -0.99
C LEU A 122 -12.12 9.33 -1.49
N GLU A 123 -13.22 9.82 -0.90
CA GLU A 123 -13.80 11.12 -1.18
C GLU A 123 -12.85 12.26 -0.77
N GLU A 124 -12.23 12.15 0.42
CA GLU A 124 -11.27 13.13 0.91
C GLU A 124 -10.02 13.20 0.02
N VAL A 125 -9.52 12.03 -0.40
CA VAL A 125 -8.42 11.93 -1.38
C VAL A 125 -8.80 12.60 -2.70
N CYS A 126 -10.01 12.32 -3.22
CA CYS A 126 -10.47 12.93 -4.46
C CYS A 126 -10.53 14.47 -4.37
N ARG A 127 -11.01 15.03 -3.24
CA ARG A 127 -11.07 16.48 -3.00
C ARG A 127 -9.68 17.12 -2.91
N SER A 128 -8.73 16.42 -2.27
CA SER A 128 -7.37 16.88 -2.04
C SER A 128 -6.48 16.84 -3.28
N LEU A 129 -6.76 15.95 -4.22
CA LEU A 129 -6.07 15.87 -5.51
C LEU A 129 -6.40 17.07 -6.39
N LYS A 130 -5.41 17.62 -7.11
CA LYS A 130 -5.63 18.55 -8.22
C LYS A 130 -6.43 17.88 -9.34
N PRO A 131 -7.17 18.61 -10.19
CA PRO A 131 -7.61 18.10 -11.48
C PRO A 131 -6.43 17.47 -12.23
N GLY A 132 -6.56 16.23 -12.70
CA GLY A 132 -5.45 15.47 -13.29
C GLY A 132 -4.46 14.85 -12.30
N GLY A 133 -4.58 15.11 -11.00
CA GLY A 133 -3.79 14.46 -9.94
C GLY A 133 -4.11 12.98 -9.79
N HIS A 134 -3.19 12.21 -9.22
CA HIS A 134 -3.27 10.75 -9.17
C HIS A 134 -3.37 10.20 -7.75
N LEU A 135 -4.14 9.14 -7.60
CA LEU A 135 -4.16 8.24 -6.44
C LEU A 135 -3.42 6.96 -6.79
N ALA A 136 -2.49 6.54 -5.93
CA ALA A 136 -1.92 5.19 -5.95
C ALA A 136 -2.33 4.46 -4.66
N ILE A 137 -2.93 3.28 -4.80
CA ILE A 137 -3.45 2.53 -3.66
C ILE A 137 -3.07 1.05 -3.75
N SER A 138 -2.60 0.47 -2.66
CA SER A 138 -2.48 -0.97 -2.50
C SER A 138 -3.34 -1.47 -1.36
N VAL A 139 -3.89 -2.68 -1.51
CA VAL A 139 -4.70 -3.37 -0.50
C VAL A 139 -4.50 -4.88 -0.57
N PRO A 140 -4.75 -5.63 0.52
CA PRO A 140 -4.75 -7.08 0.49
C PRO A 140 -5.88 -7.63 -0.39
N ALA A 141 -5.54 -8.64 -1.21
CA ALA A 141 -6.48 -9.25 -2.13
C ALA A 141 -7.27 -10.39 -1.46
N TYR A 142 -8.47 -10.61 -2.00
CA TYR A 142 -9.39 -11.72 -1.76
C TYR A 142 -9.94 -11.85 -0.32
N PRO A 143 -11.23 -11.55 -0.12
CA PRO A 143 -11.91 -11.74 1.16
C PRO A 143 -11.81 -13.15 1.72
N PHE A 144 -11.73 -14.19 0.87
CA PHE A 144 -11.59 -15.58 1.31
C PHE A 144 -10.22 -15.90 1.94
N LEU A 145 -9.20 -15.05 1.71
CA LEU A 145 -7.86 -15.16 2.33
C LEU A 145 -7.78 -14.46 3.69
N TYR A 146 -8.86 -13.83 4.15
CA TYR A 146 -8.88 -13.20 5.48
C TYR A 146 -8.57 -14.26 6.55
N ALA A 147 -7.52 -14.03 7.34
CA ALA A 147 -6.95 -14.98 8.29
C ALA A 147 -6.46 -14.28 9.55
N ASN A 148 -5.78 -15.00 10.46
CA ASN A 148 -5.27 -14.45 11.71
C ASN A 148 -4.38 -13.20 11.52
N ASN A 149 -3.53 -13.17 10.51
CA ASN A 149 -2.71 -12.00 10.21
C ASN A 149 -3.54 -10.72 9.97
N ASP A 150 -4.73 -10.83 9.36
CA ASP A 150 -5.61 -9.68 9.15
C ASP A 150 -6.23 -9.21 10.47
N ARG A 151 -6.60 -10.16 11.36
CA ARG A 151 -7.11 -9.83 12.70
C ARG A 151 -6.05 -9.11 13.54
N VAL A 152 -4.82 -9.63 13.56
CA VAL A 152 -3.68 -9.02 14.28
C VAL A 152 -3.33 -7.65 13.70
N ALA A 153 -3.47 -7.45 12.39
CA ALA A 153 -3.29 -6.17 11.74
C ALA A 153 -4.50 -5.23 11.89
N HIS A 154 -5.60 -5.68 12.51
CA HIS A 154 -6.88 -4.95 12.60
C HIS A 154 -7.48 -4.57 11.25
N HIS A 155 -7.35 -5.45 10.25
CA HIS A 155 -8.05 -5.26 8.98
C HIS A 155 -9.54 -5.51 9.15
N TYR A 156 -10.37 -4.62 8.65
CA TYR A 156 -11.81 -4.86 8.53
C TYR A 156 -12.14 -5.78 7.35
N ARG A 157 -11.33 -5.73 6.27
CA ARG A 157 -11.62 -6.44 5.01
C ARG A 157 -10.41 -6.66 4.13
N ARG A 158 -10.61 -7.49 3.12
CA ARG A 158 -9.76 -7.61 1.93
C ARG A 158 -10.59 -7.33 0.69
N TYR A 159 -9.95 -7.03 -0.43
CA TYR A 159 -10.62 -6.55 -1.63
C TYR A 159 -10.54 -7.53 -2.80
N THR A 160 -11.58 -7.54 -3.64
CA THR A 160 -11.48 -7.99 -5.03
C THR A 160 -11.17 -6.80 -5.92
N ARG A 161 -10.52 -7.03 -7.07
CA ARG A 161 -10.26 -5.96 -8.04
C ARG A 161 -11.54 -5.21 -8.44
N ARG A 162 -12.66 -5.97 -8.65
CA ARG A 162 -13.96 -5.38 -9.02
C ARG A 162 -14.51 -4.46 -7.92
N ALA A 163 -14.42 -4.87 -6.66
CA ALA A 163 -14.87 -4.06 -5.53
C ALA A 163 -14.05 -2.78 -5.39
N LEU A 164 -12.72 -2.89 -5.37
CA LEU A 164 -11.84 -1.72 -5.27
C LEU A 164 -12.06 -0.71 -6.41
N VAL A 165 -12.17 -1.19 -7.66
CA VAL A 165 -12.47 -0.34 -8.83
C VAL A 165 -13.80 0.37 -8.66
N ARG A 166 -14.85 -0.32 -8.16
CA ARG A 166 -16.16 0.28 -7.92
C ARG A 166 -16.11 1.39 -6.86
N HIS A 167 -15.41 1.16 -5.73
CA HIS A 167 -15.28 2.15 -4.65
C HIS A 167 -14.52 3.40 -5.13
N VAL A 168 -13.40 3.20 -5.81
CA VAL A 168 -12.59 4.31 -6.36
C VAL A 168 -13.38 5.13 -7.39
N LYS A 169 -14.14 4.47 -8.27
CA LYS A 169 -15.01 5.17 -9.25
C LYS A 169 -16.16 5.91 -8.56
N ALA A 170 -16.76 5.34 -7.52
CA ALA A 170 -17.84 5.98 -6.76
C ALA A 170 -17.37 7.27 -6.06
N ALA A 171 -16.08 7.36 -5.69
CA ALA A 171 -15.46 8.57 -5.15
C ALA A 171 -15.10 9.62 -6.24
N GLY A 172 -15.47 9.41 -7.51
CA GLY A 172 -15.26 10.38 -8.61
C GLY A 172 -13.89 10.27 -9.30
N LEU A 173 -13.16 9.17 -9.11
CA LEU A 173 -11.84 8.96 -9.70
C LEU A 173 -11.89 8.03 -10.93
N GLU A 174 -11.09 8.33 -11.94
CA GLU A 174 -10.90 7.52 -13.14
C GLU A 174 -9.80 6.49 -12.95
N VAL A 175 -10.10 5.21 -13.05
CA VAL A 175 -9.10 4.15 -12.90
C VAL A 175 -8.21 4.08 -14.14
N ARG A 176 -6.91 4.28 -13.94
CA ARG A 176 -5.88 4.23 -14.99
C ARG A 176 -5.27 2.84 -15.10
N LYS A 177 -5.10 2.16 -13.96
CA LYS A 177 -4.65 0.78 -13.87
C LYS A 177 -5.20 0.13 -12.61
N ALA A 178 -5.62 -1.13 -12.73
CA ALA A 178 -5.93 -2.00 -11.60
C ALA A 178 -5.39 -3.40 -11.89
N THR A 179 -4.45 -3.88 -11.08
CA THR A 179 -3.77 -5.15 -11.28
C THR A 179 -3.57 -5.88 -9.95
N TYR A 180 -3.58 -7.20 -10.01
CA TYR A 180 -3.02 -7.97 -8.92
C TYR A 180 -1.50 -7.88 -8.97
N VAL A 181 -0.86 -8.02 -7.81
CA VAL A 181 0.60 -8.02 -7.62
C VAL A 181 0.98 -9.14 -6.67
N ASN A 182 2.28 -9.42 -6.57
CA ASN A 182 2.80 -10.59 -5.90
C ASN A 182 2.22 -11.88 -6.51
N VAL A 183 2.26 -11.95 -7.83
CA VAL A 183 1.66 -13.01 -8.66
C VAL A 183 2.43 -14.31 -8.48
N TRP A 184 3.75 -14.26 -8.69
CA TRP A 184 4.59 -15.46 -8.67
C TRP A 184 4.60 -16.14 -7.31
N LEU A 185 4.78 -15.35 -6.25
CA LEU A 185 4.79 -15.90 -4.89
C LEU A 185 3.39 -16.26 -4.39
N SER A 186 2.32 -15.73 -4.98
CA SER A 186 0.95 -16.09 -4.63
C SER A 186 0.65 -17.57 -4.86
N LEU A 187 1.32 -18.20 -5.81
CA LEU A 187 1.20 -19.64 -6.08
C LEU A 187 1.62 -20.49 -4.87
N LEU A 188 2.50 -19.98 -4.03
CA LEU A 188 2.94 -20.61 -2.78
C LEU A 188 2.19 -20.04 -1.56
N ILE A 189 1.97 -18.73 -1.53
CA ILE A 189 1.37 -18.03 -0.40
C ILE A 189 -0.10 -18.41 -0.23
N ILE A 190 -0.88 -18.46 -1.32
CA ILE A 190 -2.32 -18.74 -1.24
C ILE A 190 -2.59 -20.14 -0.68
N PRO A 191 -1.98 -21.24 -1.20
CA PRO A 191 -2.13 -22.56 -0.59
C PRO A 191 -1.68 -22.61 0.87
N ALA A 192 -0.57 -21.94 1.22
CA ALA A 192 -0.09 -21.89 2.60
C ALA A 192 -1.10 -21.20 3.54
N VAL A 193 -1.69 -20.07 3.12
CA VAL A 193 -2.75 -19.39 3.89
C VAL A 193 -3.98 -20.27 4.05
N LEU A 194 -4.40 -20.98 3.00
CA LEU A 194 -5.55 -21.89 3.06
C LEU A 194 -5.29 -23.07 4.02
N LEU A 195 -4.08 -23.62 4.01
CA LEU A 195 -3.67 -24.66 4.95
C LEU A 195 -3.65 -24.16 6.41
N ILE A 196 -3.18 -22.93 6.63
CA ILE A 196 -3.21 -22.30 7.96
C ILE A 196 -4.67 -22.14 8.41
N LYS A 197 -5.55 -21.61 7.55
CA LYS A 197 -7.00 -21.49 7.87
C LYS A 197 -7.66 -22.82 8.18
N LEU A 198 -7.30 -23.86 7.45
CA LEU A 198 -7.80 -25.22 7.72
C LEU A 198 -7.34 -25.70 9.10
N LYS A 199 -6.07 -25.50 9.44
CA LYS A 199 -5.52 -25.85 10.77
C LYS A 199 -6.21 -25.04 11.88
N GLU A 200 -6.43 -23.74 11.69
CA GLU A 200 -7.16 -22.87 12.65
C GLU A 200 -8.60 -23.35 12.89
N ARG A 201 -9.25 -23.91 11.85
CA ARG A 201 -10.61 -24.49 11.99
C ARG A 201 -10.62 -25.81 12.76
N LEU A 202 -9.60 -26.64 12.58
CA LEU A 202 -9.50 -27.96 13.22
C LEU A 202 -8.98 -27.86 14.66
N ASN A 203 -8.08 -26.92 14.92
CA ASN A 203 -7.54 -26.60 16.23
C ASN A 203 -7.61 -25.08 16.42
N PRO A 204 -8.64 -24.54 17.11
CA PRO A 204 -8.71 -23.13 17.43
C PRO A 204 -7.46 -22.75 18.23
N ILE A 205 -6.54 -22.08 17.57
CA ILE A 205 -5.29 -21.58 18.21
C ILE A 205 -5.71 -20.35 19.03
N GLU A 206 -5.36 -20.33 20.31
CA GLU A 206 -5.38 -19.12 21.12
C GLU A 206 -4.64 -18.02 20.36
N ASP A 207 -5.19 -16.81 20.35
CA ASP A 207 -4.75 -15.63 19.59
C ASP A 207 -3.22 -15.52 19.52
N ASN A 208 -2.64 -15.97 18.43
CA ASN A 208 -1.22 -15.84 18.17
C ASN A 208 -0.95 -14.39 17.76
N GLN A 209 -0.55 -13.55 18.72
CA GLN A 209 -0.23 -12.12 18.54
C GLN A 209 0.97 -11.87 17.61
N THR A 210 1.51 -12.91 16.96
CA THR A 210 2.69 -12.75 16.08
C THR A 210 2.30 -12.71 14.61
N SER A 211 2.65 -11.62 13.94
CA SER A 211 2.56 -11.51 12.48
C SER A 211 3.57 -12.44 11.79
N ASN A 212 3.18 -13.08 10.68
CA ASN A 212 4.09 -13.89 9.85
C ASN A 212 5.29 -13.10 9.29
N ILE A 213 5.20 -11.77 9.22
CA ILE A 213 6.30 -10.87 8.81
C ILE A 213 7.45 -10.88 9.82
N SER A 214 7.20 -11.29 11.07
CA SER A 214 8.20 -11.33 12.14
C SER A 214 9.27 -12.41 11.97
N ARG A 215 9.07 -13.37 11.09
CA ARG A 215 10.04 -14.45 10.87
C ARG A 215 11.28 -13.94 10.14
N ARG A 216 12.45 -14.13 10.74
CA ARG A 216 13.73 -13.84 10.08
C ARG A 216 13.91 -14.76 8.88
N VAL A 217 14.05 -14.15 7.69
CA VAL A 217 14.34 -14.87 6.45
C VAL A 217 15.85 -14.83 6.20
N PRO A 218 16.52 -15.95 5.88
CA PRO A 218 17.93 -15.96 5.51
C PRO A 218 18.20 -14.96 4.39
N ARG A 219 19.35 -14.27 4.43
CA ARG A 219 19.68 -13.17 3.50
C ARG A 219 19.52 -13.55 2.02
N VAL A 220 20.04 -14.72 1.63
CA VAL A 220 19.96 -15.21 0.24
C VAL A 220 18.50 -15.39 -0.20
N LEU A 221 17.70 -16.07 0.62
CA LEU A 221 16.28 -16.27 0.35
C LEU A 221 15.51 -14.96 0.33
N ASN A 222 15.81 -14.05 1.24
CA ASN A 222 15.21 -12.72 1.30
C ASN A 222 15.46 -11.92 0.00
N THR A 223 16.70 -11.95 -0.50
CA THR A 223 17.07 -11.29 -1.76
C THR A 223 16.36 -11.93 -2.94
N LEU A 224 16.30 -13.25 -3.00
CA LEU A 224 15.61 -13.99 -4.05
C LEU A 224 14.11 -13.68 -4.08
N LEU A 225 13.45 -13.69 -2.93
CA LEU A 225 12.01 -13.37 -2.82
C LEU A 225 11.73 -11.92 -3.23
N ALA A 226 12.58 -10.96 -2.81
CA ALA A 226 12.47 -9.56 -3.23
C ALA A 226 12.64 -9.42 -4.75
N TRP A 227 13.59 -10.13 -5.33
CA TRP A 227 13.83 -10.13 -6.79
C TRP A 227 12.65 -10.73 -7.55
N ILE A 228 12.14 -11.90 -7.13
CA ILE A 228 10.96 -12.53 -7.75
C ILE A 228 9.76 -11.56 -7.71
N PHE A 229 9.47 -10.98 -6.55
CA PHE A 229 8.36 -10.04 -6.42
C PHE A 229 8.55 -8.80 -7.31
N SER A 230 9.72 -8.19 -7.27
CA SER A 230 10.00 -6.96 -8.04
C SER A 230 10.08 -7.19 -9.55
N SER A 231 10.39 -8.41 -10.01
CA SER A 231 10.49 -8.76 -11.44
C SER A 231 9.17 -8.56 -12.18
N GLU A 232 8.04 -8.67 -11.48
CA GLU A 232 6.71 -8.47 -12.04
C GLU A 232 6.53 -7.08 -12.69
N ARG A 233 7.30 -6.06 -12.27
CA ARG A 233 7.26 -4.71 -12.87
C ARG A 233 7.45 -4.70 -14.38
N HIS A 234 8.24 -5.64 -14.92
CA HIS A 234 8.52 -5.71 -16.35
C HIS A 234 7.32 -6.18 -17.17
N VAL A 235 6.46 -7.00 -16.58
CA VAL A 235 5.23 -7.51 -17.19
C VAL A 235 4.06 -6.56 -16.89
N LEU A 236 3.93 -6.15 -15.64
CA LEU A 236 2.77 -5.38 -15.17
C LEU A 236 2.70 -3.96 -15.75
N ARG A 237 3.80 -3.40 -16.27
CA ARG A 237 3.73 -2.13 -17.02
C ARG A 237 2.92 -2.25 -18.32
N HIS A 238 2.84 -3.43 -18.93
CA HIS A 238 2.14 -3.66 -20.20
C HIS A 238 0.76 -4.28 -19.99
N VAL A 239 0.65 -5.23 -19.07
CA VAL A 239 -0.60 -5.97 -18.82
C VAL A 239 -1.04 -5.86 -17.37
N SER A 240 -2.28 -6.24 -17.09
CA SER A 240 -2.78 -6.39 -15.72
C SER A 240 -2.90 -7.87 -15.38
N ALA A 241 -2.33 -8.29 -14.26
CA ALA A 241 -2.41 -9.66 -13.80
C ALA A 241 -3.84 -10.03 -13.37
N PRO A 242 -4.31 -11.24 -13.69
CA PRO A 242 -5.65 -11.70 -13.31
C PRO A 242 -5.74 -12.20 -11.87
N PHE A 243 -4.62 -12.51 -11.21
CA PHE A 243 -4.53 -13.00 -9.84
C PHE A 243 -3.25 -12.53 -9.16
N GLY A 244 -3.18 -12.62 -7.83
CA GLY A 244 -2.02 -12.24 -6.99
C GLY A 244 -2.46 -12.04 -5.54
N HIS A 245 -1.52 -11.93 -4.61
CA HIS A 245 -1.82 -11.85 -3.17
C HIS A 245 -2.28 -10.44 -2.72
N SER A 246 -1.94 -9.40 -3.48
CA SER A 246 -2.33 -8.02 -3.21
C SER A 246 -2.86 -7.35 -4.48
N LEU A 247 -3.52 -6.21 -4.33
CA LEU A 247 -3.97 -5.35 -5.42
C LEU A 247 -3.17 -4.06 -5.43
N LEU A 248 -2.86 -3.57 -6.62
CA LEU A 248 -2.36 -2.22 -6.87
C LEU A 248 -3.30 -1.54 -7.87
N LEU A 249 -3.77 -0.35 -7.51
CA LEU A 249 -4.61 0.47 -8.37
C LEU A 249 -4.02 1.88 -8.44
N VAL A 250 -4.01 2.44 -9.64
CA VAL A 250 -3.71 3.85 -9.89
C VAL A 250 -4.94 4.47 -10.54
N ALA A 251 -5.40 5.57 -9.99
CA ALA A 251 -6.52 6.34 -10.51
C ALA A 251 -6.11 7.80 -10.69
N ARG A 252 -6.91 8.57 -11.43
CA ARG A 252 -6.70 9.99 -11.68
C ARG A 252 -7.98 10.76 -11.36
N ARG A 253 -7.87 11.93 -10.75
CA ARG A 253 -8.98 12.87 -10.69
C ARG A 253 -9.24 13.40 -12.11
N PRO A 254 -10.48 13.41 -12.60
CA PRO A 254 -10.82 13.99 -13.91
C PRO A 254 -10.24 15.41 -14.08
N LEU A 255 -9.91 15.75 -15.31
CA LEU A 255 -9.70 17.16 -15.68
C LEU A 255 -11.08 17.81 -15.68
N ALA A 256 -11.24 18.90 -14.97
CA ALA A 256 -12.52 19.63 -14.92
C ALA A 256 -12.91 20.14 -16.31
#